data_86424f169fcd7ca0f358711aafcc1d1d
#
_entry.id   86424f169fcd7ca0f358711aafcc1d1d
#
_cell.length_a   1.000
_cell.length_b   1.000
_cell.length_c   1.000
_cell.angle_alpha   90.00
_cell.angle_beta   90.00
_cell.angle_gamma   90.00
#
_symmetry.space_group_name_H-M   'P 1'
#
loop_
_entity.id
_entity.type
_entity.pdbx_description
1 polymer ?
#
loop_
_entity_poly.entity_id
_entity_poly.type
_entity_poly.pdbx_seq_one_letter_code
_entity_poly.pdbx_strand_id
1 'polypeptide(L)'
;MIRQLRGQIVGQQITSDTLASVVIDVMGVGYYVLTTPQTALTLEEALNKGTAETVLHTSLIVREDAMQLVGFLNVAERELFDLLQSASGVGLKMAVAILAQLGWREVVTAIVAGNTAQLTQVKGVGPKVAGKITLELKDKLKAWQAESASRLALTPLSQTDGTGTPGDSGLITSTPAIEEAQAVLLSLGYSGQE
;
A
#
# COMPACT_ATOMS: atom_id res chain seq x y z
N MET A 1 -10.86 -2.80 -15.01
CA MET A 1 -10.33 -3.13 -13.69
C MET A 1 -10.19 -1.85 -12.87
N ILE A 2 -10.76 -1.77 -11.65
CA ILE A 2 -10.71 -0.58 -10.79
C ILE A 2 -9.50 -0.72 -9.87
N ARG A 3 -8.49 0.15 -10.04
CA ARG A 3 -7.20 0.08 -9.30
C ARG A 3 -7.05 1.19 -8.27
N GLN A 4 -7.86 2.22 -8.38
CA GLN A 4 -7.85 3.37 -7.47
C GLN A 4 -9.21 4.04 -7.49
N LEU A 5 -9.64 4.52 -6.35
CA LEU A 5 -10.79 5.40 -6.18
C LEU A 5 -10.31 6.67 -5.48
N ARG A 6 -10.74 7.81 -5.98
CA ARG A 6 -10.50 9.12 -5.35
C ARG A 6 -11.84 9.79 -5.11
N GLY A 7 -12.13 10.16 -3.87
CA GLY A 7 -13.40 10.75 -3.50
C GLY A 7 -13.53 10.98 -2.00
N GLN A 8 -14.74 11.17 -1.55
CA GLN A 8 -15.09 11.43 -0.16
C GLN A 8 -15.62 10.15 0.49
N ILE A 9 -15.20 9.86 1.72
CA ILE A 9 -15.79 8.79 2.50
C ILE A 9 -17.14 9.28 3.04
N VAL A 10 -18.22 8.57 2.69
CA VAL A 10 -19.60 8.92 3.10
C VAL A 10 -20.21 7.90 4.05
N GLY A 11 -19.53 6.79 4.30
CA GLY A 11 -19.97 5.77 5.26
C GLY A 11 -18.88 4.80 5.60
N GLN A 12 -18.96 4.24 6.81
CA GLN A 12 -18.06 3.17 7.25
C GLN A 12 -18.76 2.21 8.21
N GLN A 13 -18.28 0.99 8.24
CA GLN A 13 -18.74 -0.04 9.16
C GLN A 13 -17.62 -1.01 9.50
N ILE A 14 -17.32 -1.17 10.76
CA ILE A 14 -16.43 -2.24 11.26
C ILE A 14 -17.30 -3.50 11.46
N THR A 15 -17.02 -4.52 10.67
CA THR A 15 -17.79 -5.77 10.69
C THR A 15 -17.20 -6.78 11.68
N SER A 16 -15.88 -6.77 11.85
CA SER A 16 -15.17 -7.65 12.77
C SER A 16 -13.76 -7.09 13.07
N ASP A 17 -13.01 -7.76 13.94
CA ASP A 17 -11.62 -7.41 14.29
C ASP A 17 -10.66 -7.44 13.08
N THR A 18 -11.08 -8.03 11.97
CA THR A 18 -10.24 -8.21 10.79
C THR A 18 -10.83 -7.64 9.51
N LEU A 19 -12.09 -7.21 9.53
CA LEU A 19 -12.80 -6.75 8.35
C LEU A 19 -13.66 -5.53 8.65
N ALA A 20 -13.49 -4.51 7.85
CA ALA A 20 -14.32 -3.32 7.79
C ALA A 20 -14.77 -3.04 6.35
N SER A 21 -15.65 -2.09 6.20
CA SER A 21 -16.06 -1.56 4.91
C SER A 21 -16.21 -0.05 4.98
N VAL A 22 -15.98 0.60 3.85
CA VAL A 22 -16.21 2.02 3.66
C VAL A 22 -17.00 2.24 2.39
N VAL A 23 -17.76 3.33 2.35
CA VAL A 23 -18.37 3.82 1.12
C VAL A 23 -17.65 5.10 0.72
N ILE A 24 -17.05 5.09 -0.45
CA ILE A 24 -16.39 6.26 -1.04
C ILE A 24 -17.26 6.79 -2.18
N ASP A 25 -17.65 8.05 -2.07
CA ASP A 25 -18.35 8.79 -3.13
C ASP A 25 -17.32 9.30 -4.14
N VAL A 26 -17.50 8.90 -5.37
CA VAL A 26 -16.71 9.35 -6.50
C VAL A 26 -17.66 10.00 -7.51
N MET A 27 -17.75 11.33 -7.49
CA MET A 27 -18.60 12.11 -8.40
C MET A 27 -20.09 11.68 -8.38
N GLY A 28 -20.64 11.42 -7.20
CA GLY A 28 -22.04 11.00 -7.01
C GLY A 28 -22.28 9.50 -7.12
N VAL A 29 -21.24 8.69 -7.30
CA VAL A 29 -21.33 7.23 -7.29
C VAL A 29 -20.68 6.68 -6.03
N GLY A 30 -21.47 6.03 -5.16
CA GLY A 30 -21.00 5.39 -3.93
C GLY A 30 -20.42 4.01 -4.20
N TYR A 31 -19.12 3.85 -4.02
CA TYR A 31 -18.44 2.55 -4.11
C TYR A 31 -18.33 1.92 -2.73
N TYR A 32 -18.86 0.70 -2.57
CA TYR A 32 -18.69 -0.10 -1.37
C TYR A 32 -17.35 -0.85 -1.45
N VAL A 33 -16.46 -0.57 -0.50
CA VAL A 33 -15.09 -1.08 -0.50
C VAL A 33 -14.81 -1.80 0.82
N LEU A 34 -14.41 -3.06 0.75
CA LEU A 34 -13.91 -3.80 1.90
C LEU A 34 -12.50 -3.34 2.25
N THR A 35 -12.16 -3.30 3.53
CA THR A 35 -10.85 -2.86 3.99
C THR A 35 -10.51 -3.44 5.36
N THR A 36 -9.32 -3.13 5.88
CA THR A 36 -8.96 -3.46 7.26
C THR A 36 -9.60 -2.48 8.25
N PRO A 37 -9.89 -2.87 9.49
CA PRO A 37 -10.36 -1.96 10.52
C PRO A 37 -9.43 -0.77 10.75
N GLN A 38 -8.11 -0.99 10.69
CA GLN A 38 -7.12 0.08 10.84
C GLN A 38 -7.25 1.14 9.74
N THR A 39 -7.42 0.72 8.49
CA THR A 39 -7.68 1.64 7.36
C THR A 39 -8.97 2.43 7.57
N ALA A 40 -10.06 1.77 8.01
CA ALA A 40 -11.33 2.45 8.27
C ALA A 40 -11.19 3.51 9.36
N LEU A 41 -10.52 3.20 10.48
CA LEU A 41 -10.27 4.15 11.58
C LEU A 41 -9.42 5.35 11.11
N THR A 42 -8.37 5.10 10.35
CA THR A 42 -7.52 6.18 9.80
C THR A 42 -8.33 7.12 8.89
N LEU A 43 -9.24 6.57 8.10
CA LEU A 43 -10.13 7.35 7.24
C LEU A 43 -11.14 8.18 8.06
N GLU A 44 -11.66 7.64 9.16
CA GLU A 44 -12.53 8.36 10.10
C GLU A 44 -11.82 9.55 10.74
N GLU A 45 -10.60 9.34 11.20
CA GLU A 45 -9.77 10.42 11.76
C GLU A 45 -9.49 11.53 10.73
N ALA A 46 -9.24 11.17 9.47
CA ALA A 46 -9.03 12.12 8.40
C ALA A 46 -10.30 12.95 8.12
N LEU A 47 -11.48 12.32 8.12
CA LEU A 47 -12.78 13.00 8.01
C LEU A 47 -12.99 13.98 9.16
N ASN A 48 -12.73 13.57 10.39
CA ASN A 48 -12.90 14.41 11.57
C ASN A 48 -11.94 15.63 11.57
N LYS A 49 -10.81 15.53 10.88
CA LYS A 49 -9.84 16.63 10.67
C LYS A 49 -10.19 17.52 9.47
N GLY A 50 -11.32 17.26 8.80
CA GLY A 50 -11.78 18.06 7.65
C GLY A 50 -11.09 17.72 6.33
N THR A 51 -10.45 16.56 6.21
CA THR A 51 -9.90 16.09 4.93
C THR A 51 -11.05 15.70 4.01
N ALA A 52 -11.27 16.49 2.99
CA ALA A 52 -12.44 16.35 2.11
C ALA A 52 -12.33 15.20 1.11
N GLU A 53 -11.11 14.85 0.70
CA GLU A 53 -10.87 13.86 -0.36
C GLU A 53 -9.82 12.85 0.06
N THR A 54 -10.04 11.59 -0.27
CA THR A 54 -9.10 10.50 0.00
C THR A 54 -8.84 9.67 -1.24
N VAL A 55 -7.74 8.93 -1.24
CA VAL A 55 -7.38 7.98 -2.28
C VAL A 55 -7.31 6.59 -1.67
N LEU A 56 -8.07 5.65 -2.23
CA LEU A 56 -7.98 4.23 -1.93
C LEU A 56 -7.37 3.49 -3.11
N HIS A 57 -6.31 2.75 -2.86
CA HIS A 57 -5.74 1.81 -3.83
C HIS A 57 -6.52 0.51 -3.76
N THR A 58 -7.16 0.12 -4.86
CA THR A 58 -8.17 -0.95 -4.86
C THR A 58 -7.76 -2.16 -5.68
N SER A 59 -8.25 -3.32 -5.26
CA SER A 59 -8.28 -4.55 -6.03
C SER A 59 -9.73 -4.98 -6.24
N LEU A 60 -10.10 -5.21 -7.49
CA LEU A 60 -11.42 -5.72 -7.87
C LEU A 60 -11.35 -7.24 -7.97
N ILE A 61 -12.11 -7.91 -7.11
CA ILE A 61 -12.26 -9.36 -7.10
C ILE A 61 -13.57 -9.71 -7.80
N VAL A 62 -13.47 -10.41 -8.89
CA VAL A 62 -14.63 -10.87 -9.67
C VAL A 62 -14.77 -12.37 -9.50
N ARG A 63 -15.96 -12.82 -9.11
CA ARG A 63 -16.38 -14.20 -9.02
C ARG A 63 -17.67 -14.38 -9.80
N GLU A 64 -18.13 -15.60 -10.00
CA GLU A 64 -19.37 -15.90 -10.72
C GLU A 64 -20.59 -15.21 -10.11
N ASP A 65 -20.62 -15.11 -8.79
CA ASP A 65 -21.75 -14.62 -8.00
C ASP A 65 -21.54 -13.24 -7.36
N ALA A 66 -20.33 -12.68 -7.45
CA ALA A 66 -20.01 -11.43 -6.75
C ALA A 66 -18.87 -10.62 -7.41
N MET A 67 -19.02 -9.29 -7.35
CA MET A 67 -17.96 -8.33 -7.60
C MET A 67 -17.67 -7.56 -6.31
N GLN A 68 -16.45 -7.64 -5.81
CA GLN A 68 -16.06 -7.03 -4.54
C GLN A 68 -14.82 -6.16 -4.74
N LEU A 69 -14.87 -4.94 -4.21
CA LEU A 69 -13.72 -4.06 -4.12
C LEU A 69 -13.07 -4.21 -2.76
N VAL A 70 -11.75 -4.31 -2.74
CA VAL A 70 -10.94 -4.24 -1.52
C VAL A 70 -10.00 -3.05 -1.67
N GLY A 71 -9.91 -2.20 -0.66
CA GLY A 71 -9.15 -0.95 -0.72
C GLY A 71 -8.19 -0.78 0.44
N PHE A 72 -7.09 -0.09 0.17
CA PHE A 72 -5.99 0.18 1.10
C PHE A 72 -5.49 1.62 0.92
N LEU A 73 -4.86 2.18 1.96
CA LEU A 73 -4.31 3.53 1.92
C LEU A 73 -3.00 3.63 1.13
N ASN A 74 -2.30 2.53 0.95
CA ASN A 74 -1.04 2.54 0.21
C ASN A 74 -0.96 1.42 -0.84
N VAL A 75 -0.14 1.68 -1.87
CA VAL A 75 0.05 0.77 -3.00
C VAL A 75 0.68 -0.56 -2.56
N ALA A 76 1.65 -0.50 -1.63
CA ALA A 76 2.38 -1.68 -1.17
C ALA A 76 1.44 -2.68 -0.49
N GLU A 77 0.51 -2.19 0.33
CA GLU A 77 -0.48 -3.03 1.02
C GLU A 77 -1.44 -3.70 0.03
N ARG A 78 -1.90 -2.96 -0.98
CA ARG A 78 -2.72 -3.50 -2.06
C ARG A 78 -1.96 -4.55 -2.89
N GLU A 79 -0.70 -4.29 -3.22
CA GLU A 79 0.12 -5.26 -3.98
C GLU A 79 0.37 -6.53 -3.18
N LEU A 80 0.64 -6.40 -1.88
CA LEU A 80 0.77 -7.54 -1.00
C LEU A 80 -0.53 -8.33 -0.84
N PHE A 81 -1.68 -7.64 -0.80
CA PHE A 81 -2.98 -8.31 -0.83
C PHE A 81 -3.16 -9.14 -2.10
N ASP A 82 -2.83 -8.59 -3.27
CA ASP A 82 -2.89 -9.31 -4.56
C ASP A 82 -1.96 -10.55 -4.54
N LEU A 83 -0.74 -10.41 -3.99
CA LEU A 83 0.20 -11.52 -3.81
C LEU A 83 -0.35 -12.60 -2.87
N LEU A 84 -0.91 -12.22 -1.71
CA LEU A 84 -1.51 -13.16 -0.77
C LEU A 84 -2.65 -13.95 -1.42
N GLN A 85 -3.49 -13.29 -2.21
CA GLN A 85 -4.58 -13.94 -2.95
C GLN A 85 -4.09 -14.92 -4.02
N SER A 86 -2.86 -14.77 -4.52
CA SER A 86 -2.27 -15.72 -5.47
C SER A 86 -1.82 -17.03 -4.83
N ALA A 87 -1.78 -17.09 -3.50
CA ALA A 87 -1.41 -18.32 -2.78
C ALA A 87 -2.59 -19.28 -2.63
N SER A 88 -2.32 -20.56 -2.82
CA SER A 88 -3.32 -21.61 -2.75
C SER A 88 -3.97 -21.72 -1.36
N GLY A 89 -5.28 -21.53 -1.31
CA GLY A 89 -6.08 -21.60 -0.08
C GLY A 89 -6.22 -20.26 0.66
N VAL A 90 -5.74 -19.17 0.09
CA VAL A 90 -5.91 -17.83 0.63
C VAL A 90 -7.04 -17.10 -0.11
N GLY A 91 -8.20 -16.96 0.53
CA GLY A 91 -9.31 -16.18 0.01
C GLY A 91 -9.27 -14.72 0.46
N LEU A 92 -10.17 -13.89 -0.10
CA LEU A 92 -10.28 -12.47 0.21
C LEU A 92 -10.27 -12.17 1.72
N LYS A 93 -11.18 -12.80 2.48
CA LYS A 93 -11.31 -12.54 3.92
C LYS A 93 -10.04 -12.91 4.69
N MET A 94 -9.37 -14.00 4.30
CA MET A 94 -8.12 -14.43 4.92
C MET A 94 -6.97 -13.47 4.59
N ALA A 95 -6.85 -13.02 3.34
CA ALA A 95 -5.82 -12.05 2.95
C ALA A 95 -5.98 -10.72 3.71
N VAL A 96 -7.23 -10.20 3.81
CA VAL A 96 -7.51 -8.99 4.62
C VAL A 96 -7.20 -9.24 6.10
N ALA A 97 -7.57 -10.40 6.66
CA ALA A 97 -7.31 -10.73 8.06
C ALA A 97 -5.79 -10.80 8.37
N ILE A 98 -4.99 -11.36 7.47
CA ILE A 98 -3.53 -11.40 7.61
C ILE A 98 -2.97 -9.97 7.67
N LEU A 99 -3.40 -9.09 6.77
CA LEU A 99 -2.96 -7.69 6.73
C LEU A 99 -3.46 -6.90 7.95
N ALA A 100 -4.70 -7.13 8.39
CA ALA A 100 -5.28 -6.44 9.54
C ALA A 100 -4.59 -6.77 10.87
N GLN A 101 -4.18 -8.03 11.08
CA GLN A 101 -3.62 -8.48 12.34
C GLN A 101 -2.11 -8.29 12.44
N LEU A 102 -1.38 -8.49 11.35
CA LEU A 102 0.08 -8.39 11.35
C LEU A 102 0.61 -7.08 10.78
N GLY A 103 -0.17 -6.42 9.91
CA GLY A 103 0.35 -5.32 9.10
C GLY A 103 1.22 -5.81 7.93
N TRP A 104 1.28 -5.05 6.87
CA TRP A 104 1.92 -5.49 5.63
C TRP A 104 3.44 -5.70 5.75
N ARG A 105 4.14 -4.90 6.58
CA ARG A 105 5.60 -5.03 6.77
C ARG A 105 5.97 -6.32 7.48
N GLU A 106 5.25 -6.64 8.55
CA GLU A 106 5.45 -7.86 9.33
C GLU A 106 5.12 -9.10 8.51
N VAL A 107 4.07 -9.05 7.67
CA VAL A 107 3.73 -10.14 6.76
C VAL A 107 4.87 -10.43 5.78
N VAL A 108 5.43 -9.39 5.15
CA VAL A 108 6.58 -9.54 4.25
C VAL A 108 7.77 -10.14 4.97
N THR A 109 8.11 -9.61 6.16
CA THR A 109 9.22 -10.11 6.97
C THR A 109 9.02 -11.57 7.36
N ALA A 110 7.83 -11.94 7.83
CA ALA A 110 7.52 -13.32 8.23
C ALA A 110 7.66 -14.32 7.07
N ILE A 111 7.13 -13.96 5.89
CA ILE A 111 7.18 -14.85 4.72
C ILE A 111 8.62 -14.99 4.19
N VAL A 112 9.36 -13.90 4.07
CA VAL A 112 10.76 -13.92 3.57
C VAL A 112 11.67 -14.69 4.53
N ALA A 113 11.50 -14.50 5.84
CA ALA A 113 12.23 -15.24 6.88
C ALA A 113 11.79 -16.71 7.01
N GLY A 114 10.63 -17.08 6.45
CA GLY A 114 10.09 -18.44 6.63
C GLY A 114 9.42 -18.66 7.99
N ASN A 115 9.04 -17.59 8.69
CA ASN A 115 8.43 -17.66 10.02
C ASN A 115 6.93 -17.99 9.93
N THR A 116 6.60 -19.27 9.76
CA THR A 116 5.21 -19.74 9.70
C THR A 116 4.47 -19.57 11.04
N ALA A 117 5.19 -19.56 12.16
CA ALA A 117 4.59 -19.41 13.48
C ALA A 117 3.91 -18.04 13.64
N GLN A 118 4.49 -16.98 13.08
CA GLN A 118 3.89 -15.65 13.09
C GLN A 118 2.59 -15.60 12.25
N LEU A 119 2.58 -16.26 11.10
CA LEU A 119 1.37 -16.34 10.26
C LEU A 119 0.25 -17.15 10.91
N THR A 120 0.57 -18.18 11.71
CA THR A 120 -0.44 -18.99 12.41
C THR A 120 -1.10 -18.27 13.59
N GLN A 121 -0.60 -17.11 14.02
CA GLN A 121 -1.27 -16.27 15.01
C GLN A 121 -2.56 -15.64 14.44
N VAL A 122 -2.64 -15.53 13.11
CA VAL A 122 -3.81 -14.96 12.45
C VAL A 122 -4.96 -15.96 12.50
N LYS A 123 -6.10 -15.51 13.02
CA LYS A 123 -7.32 -16.33 13.11
C LYS A 123 -7.72 -16.88 11.74
N GLY A 124 -7.80 -18.19 11.63
CA GLY A 124 -8.13 -18.90 10.39
C GLY A 124 -6.93 -19.33 9.54
N VAL A 125 -5.71 -18.94 9.91
CA VAL A 125 -4.48 -19.41 9.24
C VAL A 125 -3.88 -20.57 10.04
N GLY A 126 -4.11 -21.79 9.58
CA GLY A 126 -3.49 -22.98 10.17
C GLY A 126 -2.08 -23.23 9.66
N PRO A 127 -1.31 -24.15 10.31
CA PRO A 127 0.07 -24.46 9.92
C PRO A 127 0.22 -24.87 8.45
N LYS A 128 -0.74 -25.61 7.91
CA LYS A 128 -0.75 -26.05 6.51
C LYS A 128 -0.87 -24.87 5.54
N VAL A 129 -1.72 -23.90 5.86
CA VAL A 129 -1.93 -22.68 5.03
C VAL A 129 -0.72 -21.77 5.17
N ALA A 130 -0.22 -21.54 6.39
CA ALA A 130 0.99 -20.76 6.64
C ALA A 130 2.20 -21.30 5.87
N GLY A 131 2.40 -22.64 5.89
CA GLY A 131 3.46 -23.30 5.11
C GLY A 131 3.33 -23.08 3.61
N LYS A 132 2.11 -23.17 3.06
CA LYS A 132 1.86 -22.91 1.65
C LYS A 132 2.12 -21.45 1.27
N ILE A 133 1.60 -20.50 2.06
CA ILE A 133 1.85 -19.06 1.86
C ILE A 133 3.35 -18.79 1.80
N THR A 134 4.11 -19.31 2.78
CA THR A 134 5.56 -19.12 2.83
C THR A 134 6.25 -19.73 1.62
N LEU A 135 5.89 -20.95 1.23
CA LEU A 135 6.53 -21.64 0.11
C LEU A 135 6.24 -20.94 -1.24
N GLU A 136 4.98 -20.57 -1.48
CA GLU A 136 4.55 -20.00 -2.77
C GLU A 136 4.91 -18.53 -2.94
N LEU A 137 5.02 -17.75 -1.83
CA LEU A 137 5.21 -16.31 -1.91
C LEU A 137 6.63 -15.84 -1.59
N LYS A 138 7.48 -16.66 -0.98
CA LYS A 138 8.84 -16.25 -0.57
C LYS A 138 9.65 -15.62 -1.69
N ASP A 139 9.73 -16.26 -2.84
CA ASP A 139 10.52 -15.79 -3.96
C ASP A 139 9.83 -14.63 -4.70
N LYS A 140 8.49 -14.65 -4.80
CA LYS A 140 7.70 -13.55 -5.36
C LYS A 140 7.89 -12.27 -4.52
N LEU A 141 7.92 -12.39 -3.19
CA LEU A 141 8.10 -11.23 -2.30
C LEU A 141 9.53 -10.69 -2.33
N LYS A 142 10.54 -11.54 -2.48
CA LYS A 142 11.92 -11.06 -2.69
C LYS A 142 12.04 -10.23 -3.99
N ALA A 143 11.46 -10.72 -5.08
CA ALA A 143 11.41 -9.99 -6.35
C ALA A 143 10.64 -8.67 -6.20
N TRP A 144 9.47 -8.69 -5.56
CA TRP A 144 8.66 -7.51 -5.29
C TRP A 144 9.39 -6.45 -4.44
N GLN A 145 10.14 -6.87 -3.40
CA GLN A 145 10.98 -5.96 -2.60
C GLN A 145 12.07 -5.31 -3.44
N ALA A 146 12.75 -6.05 -4.30
CA ALA A 146 13.78 -5.52 -5.19
C ALA A 146 13.20 -4.48 -6.16
N GLU A 147 12.04 -4.76 -6.77
CA GLU A 147 11.35 -3.82 -7.65
C GLU A 147 10.85 -2.57 -6.91
N SER A 148 10.33 -2.73 -5.70
CA SER A 148 9.85 -1.61 -4.88
C SER A 148 11.00 -0.70 -4.45
N ALA A 149 12.15 -1.25 -4.09
CA ALA A 149 13.35 -0.48 -3.79
C ALA A 149 13.85 0.29 -5.03
N SER A 150 13.84 -0.34 -6.21
CA SER A 150 14.20 0.30 -7.47
C SER A 150 13.25 1.45 -7.84
N ARG A 151 11.94 1.29 -7.61
CA ARG A 151 10.94 2.35 -7.84
C ARG A 151 11.16 3.56 -6.93
N LEU A 152 11.49 3.36 -5.66
CA LEU A 152 11.82 4.43 -4.72
C LEU A 152 13.09 5.17 -5.10
N ALA A 153 14.10 4.47 -5.63
CA ALA A 153 15.35 5.07 -6.12
C ALA A 153 15.16 5.91 -7.40
N LEU A 154 14.14 5.61 -8.20
CA LEU A 154 13.82 6.30 -9.46
C LEU A 154 12.78 7.42 -9.32
N THR A 155 12.18 7.61 -8.13
CA THR A 155 11.24 8.71 -7.91
C THR A 155 12.07 9.97 -7.60
N PRO A 156 12.11 10.98 -8.49
CA PRO A 156 12.71 12.28 -8.15
C PRO A 156 11.97 12.82 -6.92
N LEU A 157 12.69 13.42 -5.99
CA LEU A 157 12.15 14.10 -4.79
C LEU A 157 11.35 15.35 -5.20
N SER A 158 10.22 15.16 -5.86
CA SER A 158 9.31 16.23 -6.29
C SER A 158 7.91 15.91 -5.79
N GLN A 159 7.72 16.03 -4.49
CA GLN A 159 6.46 16.42 -3.83
C GLN A 159 6.72 16.52 -2.32
N THR A 160 7.39 17.58 -1.92
CA THR A 160 7.15 18.16 -0.61
C THR A 160 5.92 19.02 -0.76
N ASP A 161 4.78 18.57 -0.23
CA ASP A 161 3.62 19.42 -0.03
C ASP A 161 4.05 20.63 0.81
N GLY A 162 3.96 21.81 0.18
CA GLY A 162 4.33 23.07 0.80
C GLY A 162 3.35 23.45 1.91
N THR A 163 3.81 23.40 3.14
CA THR A 163 3.45 24.32 4.22
C THR A 163 4.67 24.51 5.12
N GLY A 164 5.54 25.39 4.70
CA GLY A 164 6.69 25.86 5.49
C GLY A 164 6.86 27.35 5.26
N THR A 165 6.63 28.11 6.30
CA THR A 165 6.90 29.53 6.48
C THR A 165 8.26 29.97 5.93
N PRO A 166 8.39 31.15 5.32
CA PRO A 166 9.66 31.67 4.80
C PRO A 166 10.53 32.18 5.95
N GLY A 167 11.67 31.55 6.17
CA GLY A 167 12.69 32.03 7.09
C GLY A 167 13.63 30.95 7.59
N ASP A 168 14.60 30.56 6.79
CA ASP A 168 16.00 30.47 7.16
C ASP A 168 16.85 30.04 5.94
N SER A 169 17.89 30.84 5.67
CA SER A 169 18.86 30.59 4.60
C SER A 169 19.88 29.56 5.10
N GLY A 170 19.56 28.27 4.94
CA GLY A 170 20.45 27.14 5.21
C GLY A 170 21.07 26.60 3.92
N LEU A 171 22.38 26.62 3.83
CA LEU A 171 23.23 26.07 2.76
C LEU A 171 22.76 24.69 2.31
N ILE A 172 22.40 24.56 1.03
CA ILE A 172 22.15 23.28 0.39
C ILE A 172 23.52 22.58 0.23
N THR A 173 23.81 21.64 1.13
CA THR A 173 24.94 20.74 0.96
C THR A 173 24.65 19.82 -0.23
N SER A 174 25.53 19.83 -1.22
CA SER A 174 25.46 18.99 -2.42
C SER A 174 25.31 17.51 -2.05
N THR A 175 24.16 16.92 -2.37
CA THR A 175 23.96 15.47 -2.27
C THR A 175 24.64 14.78 -3.46
N PRO A 176 25.18 13.55 -3.30
CA PRO A 176 25.87 12.84 -4.38
C PRO A 176 25.06 12.70 -5.68
N ALA A 177 23.73 12.71 -5.59
CA ALA A 177 22.82 12.69 -6.74
C ALA A 177 22.89 13.98 -7.59
N ILE A 178 23.21 15.13 -7.01
CA ILE A 178 23.35 16.40 -7.74
C ILE A 178 24.68 16.42 -8.50
N GLU A 179 25.73 15.88 -7.90
CA GLU A 179 27.07 15.79 -8.54
C GLU A 179 27.03 14.81 -9.73
N GLU A 180 26.31 13.70 -9.59
CA GLU A 180 26.15 12.72 -10.66
C GLU A 180 25.27 13.27 -11.80
N ALA A 181 24.22 14.00 -11.51
CA ALA A 181 23.39 14.68 -12.51
C ALA A 181 24.19 15.78 -13.26
N GLN A 182 25.01 16.54 -12.56
CA GLN A 182 25.88 17.55 -13.18
C GLN A 182 26.93 16.90 -14.09
N ALA A 183 27.53 15.78 -13.68
CA ALA A 183 28.50 15.06 -14.51
C ALA A 183 27.86 14.54 -15.81
N VAL A 184 26.64 14.03 -15.75
CA VAL A 184 25.87 13.57 -16.94
C VAL A 184 25.55 14.76 -17.86
N LEU A 185 25.10 15.89 -17.34
CA LEU A 185 24.80 17.09 -18.13
C LEU A 185 26.05 17.67 -18.81
N LEU A 186 27.19 17.70 -18.10
CA LEU A 186 28.45 18.12 -18.67
C LEU A 186 28.94 17.17 -19.80
N SER A 187 28.73 15.86 -19.65
CA SER A 187 29.07 14.87 -20.68
C SER A 187 28.20 15.01 -21.94
N LEU A 188 26.99 15.56 -21.81
CA LEU A 188 26.05 15.85 -22.89
C LEU A 188 26.27 17.24 -23.53
N GLY A 189 27.27 17.99 -23.06
CA GLY A 189 27.67 19.29 -23.64
C GLY A 189 26.94 20.52 -23.09
N TYR A 190 26.19 20.37 -21.99
CA TYR A 190 25.59 21.52 -21.30
C TYR A 190 26.63 22.18 -20.39
N SER A 191 27.00 23.44 -20.68
CA SER A 191 27.82 24.25 -19.79
C SER A 191 26.95 25.08 -18.86
N GLY A 192 27.22 25.02 -17.56
CA GLY A 192 26.42 25.68 -16.51
C GLY A 192 26.62 27.22 -16.45
N GLN A 193 26.53 27.91 -17.59
CA GLN A 193 26.49 29.37 -17.70
C GLN A 193 25.30 29.73 -18.58
N GLU A 194 24.14 29.86 -17.97
CA GLU A 194 23.10 30.86 -18.25
C GLU A 194 22.04 30.77 -17.17
#